data_e7527b2e0c1cab681f9b726464ccd02f
#
_entry.id   e7527b2e0c1cab681f9b726464ccd02f
#
_cell.length_a   1.000
_cell.length_b   1.000
_cell.length_c   1.000
_cell.angle_alpha   90.00
_cell.angle_beta   90.00
_cell.angle_gamma   90.00
#
_symmetry.space_group_name_H-M   'P 1'
#
loop_
_entity.id
_entity.type
_entity.pdbx_description
1 polymer ?
#
loop_
_entity_poly.entity_id
_entity_poly.type
_entity_poly.pdbx_seq_one_letter_code
_entity_poly.pdbx_strand_id
1 'polypeptide(L)'
;SMNYKNCRTANEICDRSTKIITFIDLAGHKKYMKTTVFGLAALHPDFAMLCVDAPTGIVDTTREHLSLAITLGLPVFVIINKIDACSEVTIQQTIECLTSLLKHGDGFVQFKPYFIQNEGDLIKAADIFVEKNICPILPVSCVTGQNIDLLKKFLNILPPRLSSSEQEILSQLPVEYRIDHIYTNNTSNEVVVGGTLRSGTIHEGDSFLVGPMSDGRFVPTKVATIERYRVPRRIVRAGQAASLSLLDIESSRLRKGMVLVSPAVNPEACYEFVAEISLTMHHTNTPIHKGFETTVQIENIRQTAVIIDMNIDELYANEKAIVTFRFKTRCEYVLEDARLIFRSGQQTKGNGRVIKVFSQNQQNTTT
;
A
#
# COMPACT_ATOMS: atom_id res chain seq x y z
N SER A 1 -15.39 8.57 -27.08
CA SER A 1 -15.84 7.97 -25.80
C SER A 1 -16.65 6.71 -26.12
N MET A 2 -16.14 5.55 -25.71
CA MET A 2 -16.90 4.30 -25.86
C MET A 2 -18.16 4.37 -24.98
N ASN A 3 -19.29 4.02 -25.57
CA ASN A 3 -20.56 4.03 -24.87
C ASN A 3 -20.71 2.69 -24.10
N TYR A 4 -20.28 2.67 -22.83
CA TYR A 4 -20.35 1.49 -21.95
C TYR A 4 -21.77 1.07 -21.57
N LYS A 5 -22.81 1.83 -21.96
CA LYS A 5 -24.22 1.50 -21.70
C LYS A 5 -24.67 0.15 -22.27
N ASN A 6 -23.91 -0.41 -23.20
CA ASN A 6 -24.21 -1.69 -23.84
C ASN A 6 -23.37 -2.87 -23.34
N CYS A 7 -22.42 -2.67 -22.42
CA CYS A 7 -21.64 -3.76 -21.82
C CYS A 7 -22.37 -4.32 -20.60
N ARG A 8 -22.71 -5.62 -20.62
CA ARG A 8 -23.49 -6.28 -19.58
C ARG A 8 -22.66 -7.01 -18.54
N THR A 9 -21.43 -7.39 -18.88
CA THR A 9 -20.55 -8.18 -18.02
C THR A 9 -19.20 -7.51 -17.80
N ALA A 10 -18.54 -7.83 -16.67
CA ALA A 10 -17.18 -7.37 -16.40
C ALA A 10 -16.20 -7.80 -17.48
N ASN A 11 -16.39 -8.99 -18.06
CA ASN A 11 -15.55 -9.50 -19.14
C ASN A 11 -15.64 -8.63 -20.41
N GLU A 12 -16.85 -8.29 -20.86
CA GLU A 12 -17.05 -7.41 -22.01
C GLU A 12 -16.42 -6.02 -21.79
N ILE A 13 -16.48 -5.49 -20.58
CA ILE A 13 -15.85 -4.22 -20.22
C ILE A 13 -14.32 -4.35 -20.32
N CYS A 14 -13.74 -5.40 -19.75
CA CYS A 14 -12.31 -5.65 -19.80
C CYS A 14 -11.81 -5.81 -21.25
N ASP A 15 -12.52 -6.60 -22.07
CA ASP A 15 -12.10 -6.91 -23.44
C ASP A 15 -12.18 -5.68 -24.37
N ARG A 16 -13.06 -4.72 -24.07
CA ARG A 16 -13.22 -3.47 -24.84
C ARG A 16 -12.39 -2.32 -24.31
N SER A 17 -11.77 -2.46 -23.13
CA SER A 17 -11.01 -1.39 -22.50
C SER A 17 -9.54 -1.48 -22.84
N THR A 18 -8.95 -0.36 -23.21
CA THR A 18 -7.49 -0.23 -23.40
C THR A 18 -6.76 -0.05 -22.06
N LYS A 19 -7.49 0.39 -21.02
CA LYS A 19 -6.97 0.61 -19.66
C LYS A 19 -8.07 0.33 -18.63
N ILE A 20 -7.68 -0.32 -17.53
CA ILE A 20 -8.54 -0.55 -16.37
C ILE A 20 -7.95 0.18 -15.19
N ILE A 21 -8.76 0.96 -14.50
CA ILE A 21 -8.39 1.69 -13.29
C ILE A 21 -9.22 1.15 -12.14
N THR A 22 -8.55 0.67 -11.09
CA THR A 22 -9.19 0.21 -9.87
C THR A 22 -9.06 1.29 -8.80
N PHE A 23 -10.16 1.73 -8.23
CA PHE A 23 -10.18 2.63 -7.10
C PHE A 23 -10.21 1.84 -5.79
N ILE A 24 -9.28 2.17 -4.90
CA ILE A 24 -9.28 1.70 -3.51
C ILE A 24 -9.81 2.87 -2.69
N ASP A 25 -11.10 2.81 -2.34
CA ASP A 25 -11.75 3.85 -1.55
C ASP A 25 -11.42 3.67 -0.07
N LEU A 26 -10.70 4.64 0.48
CA LEU A 26 -10.19 4.62 1.84
C LEU A 26 -10.92 5.67 2.69
N ALA A 27 -11.24 5.30 3.93
CA ALA A 27 -11.95 6.18 4.84
C ALA A 27 -11.08 7.37 5.28
N GLY A 28 -11.61 8.59 5.14
CA GLY A 28 -10.94 9.84 5.52
C GLY A 28 -10.95 10.15 7.02
N HIS A 29 -11.84 9.53 7.80
CA HIS A 29 -12.03 9.87 9.21
C HIS A 29 -11.00 9.19 10.13
N LYS A 30 -10.48 9.90 11.15
CA LYS A 30 -9.45 9.42 12.12
C LYS A 30 -9.77 8.03 12.72
N LYS A 31 -11.05 7.75 13.00
CA LYS A 31 -11.50 6.45 13.53
C LYS A 31 -11.08 5.26 12.67
N TYR A 32 -11.01 5.45 11.36
CA TYR A 32 -10.72 4.40 10.37
C TYR A 32 -9.26 4.42 9.87
N MET A 33 -8.41 5.23 10.47
CA MET A 33 -6.99 5.35 10.07
C MET A 33 -6.27 4.00 9.96
N LYS A 34 -6.61 3.04 10.83
CA LYS A 34 -6.04 1.68 10.77
C LYS A 34 -6.34 0.96 9.43
N THR A 35 -7.53 1.17 8.89
CA THR A 35 -7.95 0.62 7.60
C THR A 35 -7.27 1.35 6.45
N THR A 36 -7.14 2.67 6.57
CA THR A 36 -6.43 3.50 5.57
C THR A 36 -4.96 3.11 5.46
N VAL A 37 -4.26 2.96 6.59
CA VAL A 37 -2.86 2.48 6.61
C VAL A 37 -2.74 1.12 5.94
N PHE A 38 -3.62 0.18 6.29
CA PHE A 38 -3.63 -1.16 5.68
C PHE A 38 -3.89 -1.08 4.17
N GLY A 39 -4.88 -0.31 3.73
CA GLY A 39 -5.21 -0.18 2.31
C GLY A 39 -4.06 0.39 1.47
N LEU A 40 -3.36 1.40 1.99
CA LEU A 40 -2.19 1.97 1.30
C LEU A 40 -0.97 1.04 1.32
N ALA A 41 -0.73 0.35 2.43
CA ALA A 41 0.46 -0.49 2.59
C ALA A 41 0.31 -1.88 1.97
N ALA A 42 -0.86 -2.54 2.14
CA ALA A 42 -1.06 -3.92 1.73
C ALA A 42 -1.55 -4.08 0.29
N LEU A 43 -2.37 -3.14 -0.21
CA LEU A 43 -2.95 -3.24 -1.55
C LEU A 43 -2.04 -2.65 -2.64
N HIS A 44 -0.91 -2.05 -2.28
CA HIS A 44 0.11 -1.52 -3.19
C HIS A 44 -0.46 -0.69 -4.36
N PRO A 45 -1.21 0.40 -4.08
CA PRO A 45 -1.73 1.24 -5.15
C PRO A 45 -0.59 1.86 -5.95
N ASP A 46 -0.83 2.08 -7.24
CA ASP A 46 0.15 2.75 -8.12
C ASP A 46 0.27 4.24 -7.79
N PHE A 47 -0.85 4.88 -7.42
CA PHE A 47 -0.95 6.30 -7.11
C PHE A 47 -1.87 6.53 -5.91
N ALA A 48 -1.64 7.63 -5.20
CA ALA A 48 -2.56 8.12 -4.18
C ALA A 48 -3.26 9.39 -4.68
N MET A 49 -4.58 9.37 -4.75
CA MET A 49 -5.43 10.52 -5.01
C MET A 49 -5.89 11.11 -3.68
N LEU A 50 -5.33 12.24 -3.29
CA LEU A 50 -5.72 12.95 -2.08
C LEU A 50 -6.85 13.93 -2.40
N CYS A 51 -8.03 13.69 -1.84
CA CYS A 51 -9.18 14.57 -2.00
C CYS A 51 -9.24 15.60 -0.86
N VAL A 52 -9.18 16.87 -1.20
CA VAL A 52 -9.31 18.00 -0.27
C VAL A 52 -10.64 18.70 -0.53
N ASP A 53 -11.38 18.95 0.52
CA ASP A 53 -12.62 19.72 0.46
C ASP A 53 -12.30 21.23 0.49
N ALA A 54 -12.57 21.97 -0.58
CA ALA A 54 -12.21 23.38 -0.71
C ALA A 54 -12.76 24.26 0.42
N PRO A 55 -14.05 24.13 0.84
CA PRO A 55 -14.59 24.88 1.97
C PRO A 55 -13.92 24.58 3.30
N THR A 56 -13.49 23.36 3.54
CA THR A 56 -12.88 22.92 4.81
C THR A 56 -11.36 23.17 4.84
N GLY A 57 -10.73 23.13 3.68
CA GLY A 57 -9.27 23.30 3.53
C GLY A 57 -8.45 22.11 4.05
N ILE A 58 -7.20 22.39 4.44
CA ILE A 58 -6.24 21.40 4.92
C ILE A 58 -6.45 21.17 6.41
N VAL A 59 -6.89 19.97 6.76
CA VAL A 59 -7.09 19.51 8.15
C VAL A 59 -6.01 18.50 8.56
N ASP A 60 -5.93 18.15 9.85
CA ASP A 60 -4.93 17.20 10.37
C ASP A 60 -4.97 15.86 9.66
N THR A 61 -6.17 15.33 9.35
CA THR A 61 -6.31 14.07 8.60
C THR A 61 -5.75 14.15 7.20
N THR A 62 -5.86 15.30 6.52
CA THR A 62 -5.24 15.55 5.22
C THR A 62 -3.71 15.44 5.33
N ARG A 63 -3.13 16.07 6.36
CA ARG A 63 -1.68 16.00 6.64
C ARG A 63 -1.24 14.56 6.92
N GLU A 64 -2.00 13.83 7.74
CA GLU A 64 -1.71 12.43 8.08
C GLU A 64 -1.75 11.52 6.84
N HIS A 65 -2.76 11.66 5.98
CA HIS A 65 -2.89 10.85 4.77
C HIS A 65 -1.78 11.15 3.75
N LEU A 66 -1.46 12.44 3.58
CA LEU A 66 -0.34 12.85 2.71
C LEU A 66 0.99 12.27 3.23
N SER A 67 1.27 12.46 4.51
CA SER A 67 2.45 11.91 5.18
C SER A 67 2.57 10.40 5.00
N LEU A 68 1.47 9.67 5.17
CA LEU A 68 1.43 8.21 5.00
C LEU A 68 1.74 7.79 3.56
N ALA A 69 1.12 8.45 2.57
CA ALA A 69 1.35 8.15 1.16
C ALA A 69 2.82 8.39 0.76
N ILE A 70 3.40 9.52 1.24
CA ILE A 70 4.81 9.86 1.02
C ILE A 70 5.74 8.81 1.66
N THR A 71 5.48 8.44 2.91
CA THR A 71 6.24 7.41 3.63
C THR A 71 6.28 6.08 2.88
N LEU A 72 5.15 5.70 2.28
CA LEU A 72 5.04 4.50 1.45
C LEU A 72 5.66 4.68 0.05
N GLY A 73 6.14 5.89 -0.28
CA GLY A 73 6.73 6.21 -1.58
C GLY A 73 5.72 6.16 -2.72
N LEU A 74 4.46 6.48 -2.43
CA LEU A 74 3.41 6.56 -3.44
C LEU A 74 3.47 7.94 -4.10
N PRO A 75 3.44 8.02 -5.44
CA PRO A 75 3.20 9.28 -6.14
C PRO A 75 1.81 9.81 -5.77
N VAL A 76 1.75 11.08 -5.34
CA VAL A 76 0.52 11.71 -4.85
C VAL A 76 0.07 12.81 -5.80
N PHE A 77 -1.20 12.81 -6.18
CA PHE A 77 -1.84 13.95 -6.80
C PHE A 77 -3.05 14.40 -5.99
N VAL A 78 -3.39 15.68 -6.05
CA VAL A 78 -4.42 16.28 -5.20
C VAL A 78 -5.60 16.77 -6.03
N ILE A 79 -6.79 16.42 -5.58
CA ILE A 79 -8.05 16.94 -6.09
C ILE A 79 -8.63 17.90 -5.05
N ILE A 80 -8.79 19.18 -5.41
CA ILE A 80 -9.50 20.16 -4.58
C ILE A 80 -10.94 20.17 -5.05
N ASN A 81 -11.82 19.50 -4.30
CA ASN A 81 -13.23 19.33 -4.67
C ASN A 81 -14.14 20.37 -4.01
N LYS A 82 -15.39 20.46 -4.51
CA LYS A 82 -16.43 21.37 -4.05
C LYS A 82 -16.07 22.85 -4.22
N ILE A 83 -15.35 23.19 -5.30
CA ILE A 83 -15.01 24.58 -5.62
C ILE A 83 -16.24 25.44 -5.89
N ASP A 84 -17.39 24.83 -6.21
CA ASP A 84 -18.69 25.49 -6.37
C ASP A 84 -19.32 25.93 -5.05
N ALA A 85 -18.88 25.38 -3.92
CA ALA A 85 -19.48 25.62 -2.60
C ALA A 85 -18.79 26.72 -1.78
N CYS A 86 -17.77 27.39 -2.33
CA CYS A 86 -17.03 28.43 -1.62
C CYS A 86 -16.54 29.54 -2.57
N SER A 87 -16.08 30.66 -1.98
CA SER A 87 -15.55 31.80 -2.74
C SER A 87 -14.18 31.48 -3.36
N GLU A 88 -13.80 32.17 -4.40
CA GLU A 88 -12.49 32.07 -5.04
C GLU A 88 -11.35 32.37 -4.06
N VAL A 89 -11.56 33.29 -3.12
CA VAL A 89 -10.61 33.59 -2.04
C VAL A 89 -10.36 32.34 -1.16
N THR A 90 -11.41 31.61 -0.80
CA THR A 90 -11.29 30.36 0.01
C THR A 90 -10.55 29.29 -0.75
N ILE A 91 -10.82 29.14 -2.04
CA ILE A 91 -10.09 28.19 -2.90
C ILE A 91 -8.60 28.54 -2.93
N GLN A 92 -8.28 29.83 -3.13
CA GLN A 92 -6.89 30.30 -3.17
C GLN A 92 -6.17 30.08 -1.84
N GLN A 93 -6.81 30.33 -0.71
CA GLN A 93 -6.26 30.04 0.63
C GLN A 93 -5.98 28.55 0.82
N THR A 94 -6.87 27.68 0.37
CA THR A 94 -6.67 26.23 0.42
C THR A 94 -5.47 25.80 -0.45
N ILE A 95 -5.33 26.38 -1.63
CA ILE A 95 -4.20 26.17 -2.54
C ILE A 95 -2.87 26.61 -1.89
N GLU A 96 -2.84 27.77 -1.27
CA GLU A 96 -1.66 28.32 -0.61
C GLU A 96 -1.24 27.44 0.58
N CYS A 97 -2.20 27.04 1.41
CA CYS A 97 -1.96 26.15 2.53
C CYS A 97 -1.42 24.78 2.06
N LEU A 98 -2.00 24.18 1.01
CA LEU A 98 -1.53 22.95 0.39
C LEU A 98 -0.11 23.10 -0.18
N THR A 99 0.13 24.21 -0.89
CA THR A 99 1.44 24.52 -1.47
C THR A 99 2.53 24.64 -0.40
N SER A 100 2.21 25.31 0.71
CA SER A 100 3.11 25.39 1.87
C SER A 100 3.39 24.01 2.47
N LEU A 101 2.36 23.19 2.64
CA LEU A 101 2.49 21.83 3.16
C LEU A 101 3.38 20.95 2.27
N LEU A 102 3.25 21.04 0.95
CA LEU A 102 4.06 20.26 -0.01
C LEU A 102 5.52 20.72 -0.06
N LYS A 103 5.79 22.01 0.17
CA LYS A 103 7.15 22.58 0.13
C LYS A 103 7.89 22.44 1.46
N HIS A 104 7.20 22.54 2.59
CA HIS A 104 7.80 22.66 3.93
C HIS A 104 7.32 21.53 4.88
N GLY A 105 6.71 20.47 4.36
CA GLY A 105 6.17 19.39 5.17
C GLY A 105 7.22 18.78 6.11
N ASP A 106 6.82 18.52 7.35
CA ASP A 106 7.65 18.08 8.47
C ASP A 106 8.50 16.84 8.15
N GLY A 107 9.74 17.04 7.69
CA GLY A 107 10.73 15.97 7.48
C GLY A 107 10.51 15.07 6.25
N PHE A 108 9.58 15.41 5.35
CA PHE A 108 9.28 14.62 4.15
C PHE A 108 9.96 15.15 2.88
N VAL A 109 9.98 14.30 1.85
CA VAL A 109 10.42 14.69 0.51
C VAL A 109 9.60 15.91 0.05
N GLN A 110 10.28 16.95 -0.36
CA GLN A 110 9.65 18.16 -0.87
C GLN A 110 9.05 17.88 -2.25
N PHE A 111 7.79 18.23 -2.43
CA PHE A 111 7.11 18.15 -3.72
C PHE A 111 6.96 19.53 -4.33
N LYS A 112 7.16 19.61 -5.64
CA LYS A 112 6.86 20.80 -6.39
C LYS A 112 5.37 20.78 -6.80
N PRO A 113 4.51 21.71 -6.31
CA PRO A 113 3.13 21.80 -6.74
C PRO A 113 3.06 22.04 -8.26
N TYR A 114 2.19 21.32 -8.94
CA TYR A 114 1.96 21.47 -10.38
C TYR A 114 0.46 21.60 -10.65
N PHE A 115 0.01 22.80 -11.06
CA PHE A 115 -1.41 23.07 -11.29
C PHE A 115 -1.80 22.67 -12.70
N ILE A 116 -2.85 21.85 -12.81
CA ILE A 116 -3.45 21.45 -14.08
C ILE A 116 -4.62 22.37 -14.39
N GLN A 117 -4.47 23.23 -15.39
CA GLN A 117 -5.49 24.19 -15.83
C GLN A 117 -6.07 23.84 -17.21
N ASN A 118 -5.30 23.11 -18.01
CA ASN A 118 -5.66 22.76 -19.39
C ASN A 118 -5.07 21.40 -19.80
N GLU A 119 -5.39 20.92 -20.98
CA GLU A 119 -4.89 19.64 -21.50
C GLU A 119 -3.37 19.61 -21.71
N GLY A 120 -2.75 20.72 -22.03
CA GLY A 120 -1.30 20.80 -22.18
C GLY A 120 -0.56 20.59 -20.85
N ASP A 121 -1.09 21.17 -19.74
CA ASP A 121 -0.55 20.95 -18.41
C ASP A 121 -0.72 19.50 -17.96
N LEU A 122 -1.86 18.90 -18.31
CA LEU A 122 -2.21 17.54 -17.99
C LEU A 122 -1.23 16.53 -18.61
N ILE A 123 -0.87 16.69 -19.89
CA ILE A 123 0.10 15.83 -20.59
C ILE A 123 1.49 15.97 -19.94
N LYS A 124 1.93 17.21 -19.71
CA LYS A 124 3.22 17.47 -19.05
C LYS A 124 3.26 16.90 -17.62
N ALA A 125 2.15 17.06 -16.86
CA ALA A 125 2.07 16.51 -15.52
C ALA A 125 2.21 14.99 -15.53
N ALA A 126 1.50 14.29 -16.40
CA ALA A 126 1.56 12.83 -16.48
C ALA A 126 2.95 12.30 -16.87
N ASP A 127 3.65 13.00 -17.76
CA ASP A 127 5.00 12.64 -18.21
C ASP A 127 6.04 12.75 -17.10
N ILE A 128 5.96 13.81 -16.28
CA ILE A 128 6.98 14.09 -15.25
C ILE A 128 6.58 13.66 -13.83
N PHE A 129 5.35 13.15 -13.65
CA PHE A 129 4.78 12.91 -12.33
C PHE A 129 5.59 11.94 -11.48
N VAL A 130 6.02 10.83 -12.07
CA VAL A 130 6.73 9.77 -11.32
C VAL A 130 8.20 10.14 -11.09
N GLU A 131 8.83 10.84 -12.04
CA GLU A 131 10.28 11.06 -12.02
C GLU A 131 10.74 12.32 -11.26
N LYS A 132 9.91 13.37 -11.21
CA LYS A 132 10.37 14.72 -10.79
C LYS A 132 9.84 15.22 -9.46
N ASN A 133 9.35 14.35 -8.58
CA ASN A 133 8.80 14.77 -7.28
C ASN A 133 7.81 15.94 -7.39
N ILE A 134 6.96 15.93 -8.42
CA ILE A 134 5.87 16.89 -8.54
C ILE A 134 4.61 16.35 -7.88
N CYS A 135 3.75 17.25 -7.43
CA CYS A 135 2.40 16.93 -6.98
C CYS A 135 1.39 17.63 -7.90
N PRO A 136 0.76 16.91 -8.83
CA PRO A 136 -0.31 17.48 -9.65
C PRO A 136 -1.50 17.89 -8.78
N ILE A 137 -2.05 19.06 -9.04
CA ILE A 137 -3.19 19.65 -8.30
C ILE A 137 -4.27 20.03 -9.30
N LEU A 138 -5.48 19.53 -9.09
CA LEU A 138 -6.62 19.78 -9.96
C LEU A 138 -7.85 20.22 -9.15
N PRO A 139 -8.27 21.48 -9.22
CA PRO A 139 -9.55 21.94 -8.65
C PRO A 139 -10.74 21.41 -9.47
N VAL A 140 -11.76 20.85 -8.80
CA VAL A 140 -12.93 20.25 -9.47
C VAL A 140 -14.23 20.56 -8.73
N SER A 141 -15.34 20.46 -9.42
CA SER A 141 -16.68 20.35 -8.82
C SER A 141 -17.41 19.13 -9.37
N CYS A 142 -17.76 18.22 -8.48
CA CYS A 142 -18.60 17.07 -8.83
C CYS A 142 -20.07 17.49 -9.05
N VAL A 143 -20.51 18.64 -8.57
CA VAL A 143 -21.89 19.16 -8.72
C VAL A 143 -22.07 19.80 -10.08
N THR A 144 -21.18 20.73 -10.44
CA THR A 144 -21.26 21.46 -11.72
C THR A 144 -20.61 20.69 -12.88
N GLY A 145 -19.77 19.72 -12.58
CA GLY A 145 -18.95 19.01 -13.58
C GLY A 145 -17.68 19.75 -13.97
N GLN A 146 -17.39 20.88 -13.35
CA GLN A 146 -16.20 21.67 -13.67
C GLN A 146 -14.92 20.85 -13.48
N ASN A 147 -14.07 20.82 -14.51
CA ASN A 147 -12.79 20.10 -14.59
C ASN A 147 -12.87 18.56 -14.41
N ILE A 148 -14.08 17.97 -14.33
CA ILE A 148 -14.23 16.50 -14.22
C ILE A 148 -13.71 15.80 -15.49
N ASP A 149 -13.89 16.39 -16.66
CA ASP A 149 -13.37 15.81 -17.91
C ASP A 149 -11.84 15.88 -17.99
N LEU A 150 -11.21 16.94 -17.42
CA LEU A 150 -9.75 17.00 -17.25
C LEU A 150 -9.26 15.89 -16.31
N LEU A 151 -9.96 15.67 -15.18
CA LEU A 151 -9.63 14.57 -14.25
C LEU A 151 -9.72 13.20 -14.93
N LYS A 152 -10.79 12.93 -15.69
CA LYS A 152 -10.93 11.68 -16.45
C LYS A 152 -9.79 11.50 -17.46
N LYS A 153 -9.43 12.55 -18.18
CA LYS A 153 -8.30 12.53 -19.11
C LYS A 153 -6.98 12.29 -18.39
N PHE A 154 -6.75 12.94 -17.24
CA PHE A 154 -5.56 12.73 -16.43
C PHE A 154 -5.44 11.27 -16.00
N LEU A 155 -6.47 10.70 -15.39
CA LEU A 155 -6.50 9.28 -15.01
C LEU A 155 -6.24 8.34 -16.20
N ASN A 156 -6.77 8.69 -17.37
CA ASN A 156 -6.60 7.87 -18.58
C ASN A 156 -5.17 7.87 -19.11
N ILE A 157 -4.44 8.99 -19.00
CA ILE A 157 -3.06 9.09 -19.51
C ILE A 157 -1.99 8.75 -18.47
N LEU A 158 -2.33 8.65 -17.16
CA LEU A 158 -1.37 8.22 -16.15
C LEU A 158 -0.71 6.90 -16.58
N PRO A 159 0.64 6.83 -16.63
CA PRO A 159 1.31 5.57 -16.97
C PRO A 159 1.10 4.53 -15.87
N PRO A 160 1.19 3.23 -16.15
CA PRO A 160 1.33 2.24 -15.11
C PRO A 160 2.63 2.51 -14.33
N ARG A 161 2.63 2.27 -13.02
CA ARG A 161 3.82 2.48 -12.19
C ARG A 161 4.96 1.55 -12.56
N LEU A 162 4.63 0.31 -12.89
CA LEU A 162 5.58 -0.65 -13.44
C LEU A 162 5.56 -0.53 -14.96
N SER A 163 6.70 -0.20 -15.54
CA SER A 163 6.90 -0.29 -16.99
C SER A 163 6.79 -1.75 -17.46
N SER A 164 6.51 -1.96 -18.73
CA SER A 164 6.44 -3.31 -19.30
C SER A 164 7.75 -4.08 -19.13
N SER A 165 8.89 -3.41 -19.20
CA SER A 165 10.22 -3.99 -18.99
C SER A 165 10.45 -4.40 -17.53
N GLU A 166 10.08 -3.56 -16.59
CA GLU A 166 10.16 -3.89 -15.15
C GLU A 166 9.21 -5.05 -14.79
N GLN A 167 8.00 -5.04 -15.33
CA GLN A 167 7.06 -6.15 -15.13
C GLN A 167 7.61 -7.47 -15.69
N GLU A 168 8.26 -7.44 -16.85
CA GLU A 168 8.88 -8.63 -17.44
C GLU A 168 10.01 -9.17 -16.55
N ILE A 169 10.90 -8.30 -16.07
CA ILE A 169 11.98 -8.67 -15.13
C ILE A 169 11.38 -9.29 -13.86
N LEU A 170 10.41 -8.63 -13.24
CA LEU A 170 9.76 -9.13 -12.04
C LEU A 170 9.02 -10.43 -12.28
N SER A 171 8.45 -10.63 -13.46
CA SER A 171 7.71 -11.85 -13.82
C SER A 171 8.60 -13.08 -13.99
N GLN A 172 9.91 -12.91 -14.19
CA GLN A 172 10.90 -13.99 -14.26
C GLN A 172 11.46 -14.38 -12.89
N LEU A 173 11.25 -13.58 -11.86
CA LEU A 173 11.67 -13.88 -10.50
C LEU A 173 10.79 -15.00 -9.89
N PRO A 174 11.23 -15.64 -8.80
CA PRO A 174 10.39 -16.55 -8.04
C PRO A 174 9.07 -15.90 -7.61
N VAL A 175 8.01 -16.69 -7.56
CA VAL A 175 6.68 -16.21 -7.16
C VAL A 175 6.67 -15.77 -5.71
N GLU A 176 6.13 -14.57 -5.49
CA GLU A 176 5.77 -14.02 -4.20
C GLU A 176 4.40 -13.33 -4.32
N TYR A 177 3.36 -13.96 -3.78
CA TYR A 177 2.00 -13.45 -3.75
C TYR A 177 1.58 -13.15 -2.30
N ARG A 178 1.20 -11.92 -2.01
CA ARG A 178 0.82 -11.43 -0.68
C ARG A 178 -0.69 -11.55 -0.46
N ILE A 179 -1.09 -12.32 0.55
CA ILE A 179 -2.50 -12.55 0.88
C ILE A 179 -3.01 -11.42 1.77
N ASP A 180 -3.97 -10.65 1.29
CA ASP A 180 -4.62 -9.54 1.99
C ASP A 180 -6.10 -9.80 2.34
N HIS A 181 -6.74 -10.75 1.63
CA HIS A 181 -8.13 -11.16 1.86
C HIS A 181 -8.27 -12.68 1.81
N ILE A 182 -9.24 -13.19 2.58
CA ILE A 182 -9.66 -14.59 2.57
C ILE A 182 -11.17 -14.58 2.42
N TYR A 183 -11.64 -15.30 1.41
CA TYR A 183 -13.07 -15.45 1.14
C TYR A 183 -13.47 -16.87 1.51
N THR A 184 -14.38 -17.01 2.47
CA THR A 184 -14.91 -18.32 2.87
C THR A 184 -16.15 -18.63 2.06
N ASN A 185 -16.09 -19.66 1.22
CA ASN A 185 -17.26 -20.22 0.56
C ASN A 185 -17.71 -21.44 1.36
N ASN A 186 -18.91 -21.38 1.93
CA ASN A 186 -19.47 -22.46 2.75
C ASN A 186 -19.87 -23.71 1.94
N THR A 187 -19.67 -23.72 0.62
CA THR A 187 -20.20 -24.74 -0.28
C THR A 187 -19.15 -25.55 -1.05
N SER A 188 -17.87 -25.18 -0.99
CA SER A 188 -16.78 -25.92 -1.67
C SER A 188 -15.59 -26.15 -0.74
N ASN A 189 -14.84 -27.24 -0.96
CA ASN A 189 -13.56 -27.51 -0.27
C ASN A 189 -12.42 -26.55 -0.73
N GLU A 190 -12.73 -25.60 -1.57
CA GLU A 190 -11.78 -24.62 -2.08
C GLU A 190 -11.79 -23.36 -1.24
N VAL A 191 -10.62 -22.85 -0.95
CA VAL A 191 -10.45 -21.57 -0.25
C VAL A 191 -9.99 -20.51 -1.24
N VAL A 192 -10.73 -19.42 -1.33
CA VAL A 192 -10.37 -18.30 -2.19
C VAL A 192 -9.60 -17.25 -1.39
N VAL A 193 -8.40 -16.92 -1.85
CA VAL A 193 -7.59 -15.84 -1.29
C VAL A 193 -7.47 -14.69 -2.29
N GLY A 194 -7.55 -13.46 -1.80
CA GLY A 194 -7.29 -12.25 -2.57
C GLY A 194 -5.94 -11.68 -2.19
N GLY A 195 -5.25 -11.08 -3.16
CA GLY A 195 -3.95 -10.47 -2.91
C GLY A 195 -3.29 -9.90 -4.15
N THR A 196 -2.01 -9.56 -3.99
CA THR A 196 -1.20 -8.97 -5.05
C THR A 196 0.06 -9.81 -5.30
N LEU A 197 0.32 -10.10 -6.58
CA LEU A 197 1.54 -10.78 -7.00
C LEU A 197 2.69 -9.77 -7.09
N ARG A 198 3.68 -9.92 -6.22
CA ARG A 198 4.85 -9.02 -6.14
C ARG A 198 5.90 -9.37 -7.19
N SER A 199 6.16 -10.65 -7.37
CA SER A 199 7.10 -11.18 -8.34
C SER A 199 6.63 -12.52 -8.87
N GLY A 200 7.20 -12.92 -10.00
CA GLY A 200 6.89 -14.18 -10.67
C GLY A 200 5.65 -14.13 -11.53
N THR A 201 5.26 -15.30 -11.98
CA THR A 201 4.07 -15.56 -12.78
C THR A 201 3.38 -16.79 -12.22
N ILE A 202 2.06 -16.72 -12.03
CA ILE A 202 1.24 -17.85 -11.54
C ILE A 202 0.33 -18.31 -12.67
N HIS A 203 0.29 -19.62 -12.91
CA HIS A 203 -0.66 -20.27 -13.81
C HIS A 203 -1.64 -21.14 -13.01
N GLU A 204 -2.81 -21.37 -13.59
CA GLU A 204 -3.70 -22.41 -13.08
C GLU A 204 -2.99 -23.76 -13.07
N GLY A 205 -3.11 -24.47 -11.97
CA GLY A 205 -2.46 -25.77 -11.76
C GLY A 205 -1.07 -25.71 -11.13
N ASP A 206 -0.47 -24.53 -10.96
CA ASP A 206 0.84 -24.40 -10.31
C ASP A 206 0.76 -24.75 -8.82
N SER A 207 1.88 -25.25 -8.29
CA SER A 207 2.04 -25.61 -6.88
C SER A 207 3.02 -24.66 -6.19
N PHE A 208 2.65 -24.23 -4.98
CA PHE A 208 3.40 -23.28 -4.17
C PHE A 208 3.44 -23.69 -2.71
N LEU A 209 4.20 -22.94 -1.93
CA LEU A 209 4.19 -22.99 -0.47
C LEU A 209 3.40 -21.80 0.08
N VAL A 210 2.46 -22.04 1.00
CA VAL A 210 1.69 -20.98 1.67
C VAL A 210 2.03 -20.95 3.15
N GLY A 211 2.23 -19.76 3.72
CA GLY A 211 2.57 -19.58 5.12
C GLY A 211 2.91 -18.12 5.48
N PRO A 212 3.54 -17.91 6.65
CA PRO A 212 3.86 -18.89 7.67
C PRO A 212 2.64 -19.34 8.47
N MET A 213 2.56 -20.63 8.77
CA MET A 213 1.58 -21.18 9.69
C MET A 213 1.87 -20.75 11.13
N SER A 214 1.06 -21.16 12.08
CA SER A 214 1.26 -20.82 13.50
C SER A 214 2.58 -21.31 14.09
N ASP A 215 3.11 -22.39 13.53
CA ASP A 215 4.39 -23.01 13.90
C ASP A 215 5.58 -22.50 13.06
N GLY A 216 5.37 -21.51 12.19
CA GLY A 216 6.38 -20.95 11.30
C GLY A 216 6.62 -21.69 10.01
N ARG A 217 6.03 -22.89 9.83
CA ARG A 217 6.22 -23.69 8.61
C ARG A 217 5.40 -23.17 7.45
N PHE A 218 5.86 -23.50 6.25
CA PHE A 218 5.15 -23.30 5.00
C PHE A 218 4.64 -24.64 4.49
N VAL A 219 3.42 -24.70 4.01
CA VAL A 219 2.78 -25.93 3.56
C VAL A 219 2.48 -25.88 2.07
N PRO A 220 2.56 -27.02 1.37
CA PRO A 220 2.24 -27.06 -0.06
C PRO A 220 0.76 -26.80 -0.29
N THR A 221 0.46 -26.13 -1.39
CA THR A 221 -0.89 -25.88 -1.91
C THR A 221 -0.83 -25.78 -3.42
N LYS A 222 -1.98 -25.93 -4.09
CA LYS A 222 -2.12 -25.84 -5.54
C LYS A 222 -3.14 -24.77 -5.90
N VAL A 223 -2.85 -23.96 -6.92
CA VAL A 223 -3.78 -22.99 -7.48
C VAL A 223 -4.75 -23.70 -8.43
N ALA A 224 -6.04 -23.73 -8.09
CA ALA A 224 -7.07 -24.31 -8.94
C ALA A 224 -7.53 -23.34 -10.02
N THR A 225 -7.92 -22.13 -9.62
CA THR A 225 -8.43 -21.10 -10.52
C THR A 225 -7.88 -19.73 -10.18
N ILE A 226 -7.84 -18.86 -11.17
CA ILE A 226 -7.40 -17.47 -11.05
C ILE A 226 -8.52 -16.56 -11.54
N GLU A 227 -8.86 -15.54 -10.75
CA GLU A 227 -9.79 -14.50 -11.16
C GLU A 227 -9.18 -13.11 -11.01
N ARG A 228 -9.40 -12.24 -12.01
CA ARG A 228 -9.10 -10.81 -11.93
C ARG A 228 -10.32 -10.01 -12.31
N TYR A 229 -10.71 -9.07 -11.45
CA TYR A 229 -11.91 -8.25 -11.66
C TYR A 229 -13.20 -9.09 -11.85
N ARG A 230 -13.30 -10.23 -11.14
CA ARG A 230 -14.36 -11.25 -11.30
C ARG A 230 -14.43 -11.89 -12.68
N VAL A 231 -13.32 -11.88 -13.40
CA VAL A 231 -13.16 -12.51 -14.71
C VAL A 231 -12.14 -13.62 -14.59
N PRO A 232 -12.49 -14.87 -14.95
CA PRO A 232 -11.56 -15.99 -14.96
C PRO A 232 -10.35 -15.69 -15.85
N ARG A 233 -9.16 -16.01 -15.37
CA ARG A 233 -7.89 -15.85 -16.09
C ARG A 233 -7.03 -17.07 -15.83
N ARG A 234 -6.25 -17.47 -16.83
CA ARG A 234 -5.33 -18.62 -16.69
C ARG A 234 -3.96 -18.23 -16.12
N ILE A 235 -3.68 -16.93 -16.06
CA ILE A 235 -2.37 -16.40 -15.69
C ILE A 235 -2.51 -15.08 -14.95
N VAL A 236 -1.64 -14.87 -13.96
CA VAL A 236 -1.41 -13.57 -13.31
C VAL A 236 0.09 -13.29 -13.26
N ARG A 237 0.49 -12.04 -13.51
CA ARG A 237 1.88 -11.59 -13.57
C ARG A 237 2.19 -10.58 -12.47
N ALA A 238 3.47 -10.39 -12.21
CA ALA A 238 3.97 -9.43 -11.23
C ALA A 238 3.27 -8.05 -11.35
N GLY A 239 2.98 -7.43 -10.21
CA GLY A 239 2.25 -6.16 -10.10
C GLY A 239 0.73 -6.27 -10.22
N GLN A 240 0.17 -7.46 -10.42
CA GLN A 240 -1.26 -7.64 -10.63
C GLN A 240 -1.94 -8.17 -9.37
N ALA A 241 -3.10 -7.59 -9.04
CA ALA A 241 -4.01 -8.14 -8.04
C ALA A 241 -4.88 -9.23 -8.66
N ALA A 242 -5.12 -10.31 -7.92
CA ALA A 242 -5.93 -11.44 -8.33
C ALA A 242 -6.60 -12.11 -7.13
N SER A 243 -7.64 -12.91 -7.37
CA SER A 243 -8.15 -13.90 -6.44
C SER A 243 -7.71 -15.27 -6.92
N LEU A 244 -7.20 -16.09 -6.01
CA LEU A 244 -6.72 -17.46 -6.28
C LEU A 244 -7.56 -18.44 -5.48
N SER A 245 -8.09 -19.48 -6.14
CA SER A 245 -8.67 -20.64 -5.46
C SER A 245 -7.54 -21.62 -5.14
N LEU A 246 -7.40 -21.98 -3.85
CA LEU A 246 -6.37 -22.86 -3.35
C LEU A 246 -6.96 -24.21 -2.97
N LEU A 247 -6.25 -25.28 -3.32
CA LEU A 247 -6.55 -26.66 -2.95
C LEU A 247 -5.65 -27.12 -1.80
N ASP A 248 -6.04 -28.22 -1.17
CA ASP A 248 -5.24 -28.92 -0.16
C ASP A 248 -4.94 -28.08 1.11
N ILE A 249 -5.75 -27.06 1.37
CA ILE A 249 -5.62 -26.25 2.57
C ILE A 249 -6.99 -25.82 3.11
N GLU A 250 -7.13 -25.86 4.43
CA GLU A 250 -8.35 -25.39 5.11
C GLU A 250 -8.32 -23.88 5.34
N SER A 251 -9.47 -23.24 5.19
CA SER A 251 -9.61 -21.77 5.43
C SER A 251 -9.23 -21.35 6.85
N SER A 252 -9.46 -22.22 7.84
CA SER A 252 -9.11 -22.01 9.25
C SER A 252 -7.61 -21.84 9.49
N ARG A 253 -6.78 -22.37 8.60
CA ARG A 253 -5.31 -22.28 8.67
C ARG A 253 -4.75 -21.03 8.00
N LEU A 254 -5.54 -20.36 7.15
CA LEU A 254 -5.13 -19.18 6.43
C LEU A 254 -5.45 -17.91 7.19
N ARG A 255 -4.62 -16.90 7.02
CA ARG A 255 -4.82 -15.56 7.57
C ARG A 255 -4.28 -14.47 6.65
N LYS A 256 -4.77 -13.26 6.81
CA LYS A 256 -4.16 -12.07 6.21
C LYS A 256 -2.72 -11.92 6.71
N GLY A 257 -1.84 -11.46 5.84
CA GLY A 257 -0.41 -11.34 6.12
C GLY A 257 0.43 -12.54 5.70
N MET A 258 -0.20 -13.68 5.38
CA MET A 258 0.49 -14.82 4.79
C MET A 258 0.91 -14.54 3.35
N VAL A 259 1.81 -15.39 2.85
CA VAL A 259 2.30 -15.34 1.49
C VAL A 259 2.17 -16.70 0.80
N LEU A 260 2.07 -16.67 -0.52
CA LEU A 260 2.23 -17.81 -1.39
C LEU A 260 3.55 -17.62 -2.15
N VAL A 261 4.48 -18.56 -2.04
CA VAL A 261 5.82 -18.42 -2.61
C VAL A 261 6.26 -19.67 -3.37
N SER A 262 7.16 -19.49 -4.33
CA SER A 262 7.80 -20.61 -5.03
C SER A 262 8.56 -21.49 -4.05
N PRO A 263 8.48 -22.84 -4.15
CA PRO A 263 9.25 -23.75 -3.29
C PRO A 263 10.77 -23.50 -3.34
N ALA A 264 11.27 -23.05 -4.50
CA ALA A 264 12.69 -22.74 -4.70
C ALA A 264 13.22 -21.59 -3.81
N VAL A 265 12.35 -20.75 -3.26
CA VAL A 265 12.74 -19.64 -2.37
C VAL A 265 13.19 -20.15 -0.99
N ASN A 266 12.77 -21.36 -0.60
CA ASN A 266 12.98 -21.91 0.75
C ASN A 266 12.60 -20.89 1.84
N PRO A 267 11.31 -20.51 1.94
CA PRO A 267 10.88 -19.38 2.75
C PRO A 267 11.05 -19.67 4.25
N GLU A 268 11.53 -18.68 4.98
CA GLU A 268 11.68 -18.75 6.44
C GLU A 268 10.82 -17.69 7.12
N ALA A 269 10.21 -18.07 8.23
CA ALA A 269 9.48 -17.15 9.08
C ALA A 269 10.40 -16.59 10.17
N CYS A 270 10.11 -15.36 10.63
CA CYS A 270 10.85 -14.72 11.69
C CYS A 270 9.93 -14.19 12.79
N TYR A 271 10.43 -14.17 14.01
CA TYR A 271 9.88 -13.40 15.12
C TYR A 271 10.60 -12.06 15.28
N GLU A 272 11.88 -12.00 14.91
CA GLU A 272 12.75 -10.84 15.15
C GLU A 272 13.34 -10.32 13.84
N PHE A 273 13.43 -9.01 13.78
CA PHE A 273 14.07 -8.31 12.69
C PHE A 273 14.67 -6.98 13.15
N VAL A 274 15.72 -6.53 12.49
CA VAL A 274 16.35 -5.24 12.71
C VAL A 274 15.82 -4.26 11.67
N ALA A 275 15.49 -3.06 12.10
CA ALA A 275 15.07 -1.97 11.22
C ALA A 275 15.75 -0.65 11.57
N GLU A 276 16.08 0.14 10.56
CA GLU A 276 16.32 1.56 10.72
C GLU A 276 14.97 2.26 10.77
N ILE A 277 14.70 2.99 11.84
CA ILE A 277 13.45 3.72 12.01
C ILE A 277 13.69 5.22 12.18
N SER A 278 12.69 6.01 11.75
CA SER A 278 12.58 7.44 12.01
C SER A 278 11.28 7.70 12.77
N LEU A 279 11.40 8.33 13.93
CA LEU A 279 10.25 8.70 14.74
C LEU A 279 9.73 10.06 14.31
N THR A 280 8.63 10.08 13.53
CA THR A 280 8.08 11.32 12.95
C THR A 280 7.21 12.11 13.93
N MET A 281 6.58 11.44 14.89
CA MET A 281 5.71 12.08 15.88
C MET A 281 5.68 11.27 17.18
N HIS A 282 5.85 11.97 18.29
CA HIS A 282 5.72 11.39 19.62
C HIS A 282 5.25 12.49 20.59
N HIS A 283 3.99 12.41 21.01
CA HIS A 283 3.36 13.44 21.87
C HIS A 283 3.40 13.11 23.36
N THR A 284 4.25 12.19 23.77
CA THR A 284 4.48 11.88 25.17
C THR A 284 5.80 12.50 25.62
N ASN A 285 5.87 12.90 26.88
CA ASN A 285 7.10 13.45 27.47
C ASN A 285 8.16 12.38 27.77
N THR A 286 7.83 11.10 27.57
CA THR A 286 8.76 9.98 27.78
C THR A 286 9.29 9.49 26.44
N PRO A 287 10.61 9.35 26.26
CA PRO A 287 11.19 8.83 25.03
C PRO A 287 10.80 7.36 24.79
N ILE A 288 10.96 6.91 23.56
CA ILE A 288 10.87 5.48 23.24
C ILE A 288 12.16 4.80 23.71
N HIS A 289 12.01 3.68 24.38
CA HIS A 289 13.10 2.87 24.93
C HIS A 289 12.86 1.37 24.68
N LYS A 290 13.81 0.53 25.08
CA LYS A 290 13.64 -0.94 25.08
C LYS A 290 12.39 -1.32 25.88
N GLY A 291 11.62 -2.28 25.37
CA GLY A 291 10.32 -2.68 25.91
C GLY A 291 9.12 -1.92 25.35
N PHE A 292 9.33 -0.89 24.52
CA PHE A 292 8.22 -0.15 23.92
C PHE A 292 7.42 -1.03 22.95
N GLU A 293 6.10 -1.07 23.14
CA GLU A 293 5.17 -1.82 22.32
C GLU A 293 4.49 -0.93 21.28
N THR A 294 4.48 -1.40 20.05
CA THR A 294 3.87 -0.68 18.94
C THR A 294 3.23 -1.62 17.93
N THR A 295 2.25 -1.14 17.18
CA THR A 295 1.74 -1.87 16.02
C THR A 295 2.63 -1.58 14.81
N VAL A 296 3.24 -2.62 14.27
CA VAL A 296 4.06 -2.55 13.06
C VAL A 296 3.22 -3.00 11.86
N GLN A 297 3.33 -2.24 10.79
CA GLN A 297 2.79 -2.56 9.48
C GLN A 297 3.96 -2.72 8.50
N ILE A 298 4.14 -3.92 7.95
CA ILE A 298 5.10 -4.22 6.89
C ILE A 298 4.32 -4.87 5.77
N GLU A 299 4.15 -4.16 4.66
CA GLU A 299 3.32 -4.63 3.53
C GLU A 299 1.94 -5.12 4.00
N ASN A 300 1.58 -6.39 3.77
CA ASN A 300 0.31 -7.00 4.22
C ASN A 300 0.34 -7.50 5.69
N ILE A 301 1.50 -7.46 6.35
CA ILE A 301 1.66 -7.84 7.76
C ILE A 301 1.20 -6.67 8.63
N ARG A 302 0.39 -6.98 9.65
CA ARG A 302 0.01 -6.03 10.71
C ARG A 302 -0.05 -6.74 12.04
N GLN A 303 0.91 -6.42 12.92
CA GLN A 303 1.02 -7.08 14.20
C GLN A 303 1.65 -6.17 15.26
N THR A 304 1.38 -6.43 16.53
CA THR A 304 2.09 -5.79 17.65
C THR A 304 3.50 -6.37 17.75
N ALA A 305 4.48 -5.48 17.85
CA ALA A 305 5.87 -5.83 18.10
C ALA A 305 6.41 -5.03 19.29
N VAL A 306 7.44 -5.57 19.92
CA VAL A 306 8.17 -4.95 21.05
C VAL A 306 9.57 -4.62 20.56
N ILE A 307 10.09 -3.47 20.93
CA ILE A 307 11.49 -3.13 20.75
C ILE A 307 12.30 -3.86 21.82
N ILE A 308 13.11 -4.84 21.40
CA ILE A 308 13.93 -5.65 22.32
C ILE A 308 15.36 -5.14 22.43
N ASP A 309 15.85 -4.41 21.42
CA ASP A 309 17.15 -3.78 21.40
C ASP A 309 17.17 -2.50 20.57
N MET A 310 18.05 -1.57 20.92
CA MET A 310 18.24 -0.28 20.23
C MET A 310 19.73 0.12 20.29
N ASN A 311 20.19 0.82 19.25
CA ASN A 311 21.55 1.38 19.22
C ASN A 311 21.72 2.66 20.04
N ILE A 312 20.62 3.21 20.59
CA ILE A 312 20.57 4.37 21.48
C ILE A 312 19.65 4.01 22.67
N ASP A 313 19.85 4.65 23.81
CA ASP A 313 19.05 4.36 25.01
C ASP A 313 17.63 4.94 24.92
N GLU A 314 17.49 6.12 24.33
CA GLU A 314 16.26 6.88 24.24
C GLU A 314 16.09 7.46 22.83
N LEU A 315 14.89 7.35 22.26
CA LEU A 315 14.56 7.88 20.95
C LEU A 315 13.46 8.94 21.06
N TYR A 316 13.77 10.15 20.60
CA TYR A 316 12.87 11.29 20.57
C TYR A 316 12.28 11.56 19.19
N ALA A 317 11.24 12.40 19.13
CA ALA A 317 10.62 12.79 17.87
C ALA A 317 11.64 13.47 16.93
N ASN A 318 11.54 13.17 15.65
CA ASN A 318 12.44 13.59 14.57
C ASN A 318 13.86 12.97 14.61
N GLU A 319 14.08 11.98 15.44
CA GLU A 319 15.33 11.21 15.46
C GLU A 319 15.20 9.88 14.73
N LYS A 320 16.37 9.27 14.49
CA LYS A 320 16.52 7.95 13.88
C LYS A 320 17.24 6.99 14.80
N ALA A 321 16.86 5.72 14.74
CA ALA A 321 17.52 4.65 15.47
C ALA A 321 17.53 3.36 14.67
N ILE A 322 18.49 2.49 14.96
CA ILE A 322 18.48 1.09 14.56
C ILE A 322 17.90 0.31 15.73
N VAL A 323 16.80 -0.40 15.48
CA VAL A 323 16.07 -1.13 16.51
C VAL A 323 15.85 -2.57 16.10
N THR A 324 15.84 -3.46 17.09
CA THR A 324 15.42 -4.86 16.92
C THR A 324 14.00 -4.98 17.44
N PHE A 325 13.10 -5.35 16.54
CA PHE A 325 11.71 -5.66 16.86
C PHE A 325 11.52 -7.16 17.04
N ARG A 326 10.64 -7.53 17.98
CA ARG A 326 10.11 -8.89 18.14
C ARG A 326 8.59 -8.86 18.06
N PHE A 327 8.02 -9.65 17.14
CA PHE A 327 6.58 -9.87 17.06
C PHE A 327 6.05 -10.57 18.33
N LYS A 328 4.92 -10.11 18.85
CA LYS A 328 4.36 -10.66 20.11
C LYS A 328 3.55 -11.93 19.91
N THR A 329 2.86 -12.06 18.79
CA THR A 329 1.83 -13.10 18.67
C THR A 329 2.29 -14.28 17.83
N ARG A 330 2.96 -14.04 16.72
CA ARG A 330 3.31 -15.07 15.73
C ARG A 330 4.48 -14.63 14.85
N CYS A 331 5.14 -15.59 14.27
CA CYS A 331 6.14 -15.34 13.24
C CYS A 331 5.50 -14.87 11.92
N GLU A 332 6.24 -14.10 11.15
CA GLU A 332 5.81 -13.55 9.87
C GLU A 332 6.90 -13.74 8.81
N TYR A 333 6.50 -13.65 7.54
CA TYR A 333 7.44 -13.66 6.42
C TYR A 333 7.84 -12.22 6.09
N VAL A 334 9.00 -11.82 6.56
CA VAL A 334 9.55 -10.47 6.38
C VAL A 334 10.78 -10.57 5.48
N LEU A 335 10.92 -9.64 4.56
CA LEU A 335 12.10 -9.50 3.70
C LEU A 335 12.93 -8.30 4.13
N GLU A 336 14.24 -8.38 3.88
CA GLU A 336 15.13 -7.23 3.97
C GLU A 336 14.71 -6.16 2.97
N ASP A 337 15.02 -4.91 3.24
CA ASP A 337 14.58 -3.73 2.49
C ASP A 337 13.07 -3.44 2.51
N ALA A 338 12.25 -4.26 3.16
CA ALA A 338 10.83 -4.00 3.30
C ALA A 338 10.58 -2.70 4.08
N ARG A 339 9.68 -1.85 3.55
CA ARG A 339 9.26 -0.64 4.26
C ARG A 339 8.35 -0.99 5.42
N LEU A 340 8.54 -0.31 6.52
CA LEU A 340 7.70 -0.45 7.70
C LEU A 340 7.14 0.90 8.16
N ILE A 341 5.95 0.83 8.72
CA ILE A 341 5.31 1.92 9.47
C ILE A 341 4.99 1.36 10.85
N PHE A 342 5.25 2.15 11.89
CA PHE A 342 4.83 1.77 13.24
C PHE A 342 4.00 2.87 13.90
N ARG A 343 3.05 2.45 14.72
CA ARG A 343 2.12 3.34 15.41
C ARG A 343 1.75 2.80 16.78
N SER A 344 1.80 3.67 17.79
CA SER A 344 1.23 3.41 19.11
C SER A 344 0.15 4.45 19.41
N GLY A 345 -1.12 4.01 19.33
CA GLY A 345 -2.26 4.92 19.44
C GLY A 345 -2.29 6.00 18.33
N GLN A 346 -2.65 7.22 18.75
CA GLN A 346 -2.62 8.42 17.87
C GLN A 346 -1.38 9.29 18.14
N GLN A 347 -0.63 9.01 19.18
CA GLN A 347 0.41 9.88 19.71
C GLN A 347 1.80 9.56 19.18
N THR A 348 2.04 8.32 18.76
CA THR A 348 3.34 7.87 18.29
C THR A 348 3.23 7.35 16.86
N LYS A 349 4.03 7.88 15.97
CA LYS A 349 4.11 7.48 14.54
C LYS A 349 5.55 7.52 14.10
N GLY A 350 5.93 6.52 13.35
CA GLY A 350 7.22 6.49 12.69
C GLY A 350 7.22 5.55 11.49
N ASN A 351 8.28 5.62 10.76
CA ASN A 351 8.51 4.80 9.57
C ASN A 351 9.94 4.25 9.59
N GLY A 352 10.20 3.31 8.72
CA GLY A 352 11.53 2.75 8.61
C GLY A 352 11.66 1.73 7.49
N ARG A 353 12.79 1.04 7.52
CA ARG A 353 13.12 -0.04 6.59
C ARG A 353 13.76 -1.18 7.34
N VAL A 354 13.40 -2.41 7.01
CA VAL A 354 14.03 -3.62 7.55
C VAL A 354 15.45 -3.74 7.00
N ILE A 355 16.43 -3.91 7.89
CA ILE A 355 17.85 -4.07 7.53
C ILE A 355 18.24 -5.53 7.55
N LYS A 356 17.73 -6.30 8.52
CA LYS A 356 18.11 -7.69 8.74
C LYS A 356 16.95 -8.47 9.33
N VAL A 357 16.82 -9.72 8.93
CA VAL A 357 15.82 -10.67 9.43
C VAL A 357 16.52 -11.84 10.11
N PHE A 358 16.05 -12.27 11.28
CA PHE A 358 16.57 -13.45 11.98
C PHE A 358 15.62 -14.64 11.76
N SER A 359 16.10 -15.68 11.08
CA SER A 359 15.32 -16.90 10.88
C SER A 359 15.05 -17.62 12.19
N GLN A 360 13.92 -18.34 12.29
CA GLN A 360 13.57 -19.11 13.49
C GLN A 360 14.64 -20.12 13.88
N ASN A 361 15.39 -20.67 12.91
CA ASN A 361 16.46 -21.65 13.17
C ASN A 361 17.70 -21.02 13.83
N GLN A 362 17.93 -19.71 13.67
CA GLN A 362 19.06 -19.01 14.29
C GLN A 362 18.81 -18.62 15.75
N GLN A 363 17.54 -18.56 16.18
CA GLN A 363 17.18 -18.19 17.56
C GLN A 363 17.39 -19.34 18.57
N ASN A 364 17.35 -20.59 18.14
CA ASN A 364 17.55 -21.76 18.99
C ASN A 364 19.03 -22.04 19.33
N THR A 365 19.97 -21.28 18.75
CA THR A 365 21.42 -21.47 18.97
C THR A 365 22.03 -20.47 19.95
N THR A 366 21.24 -19.54 20.49
CA THR A 366 21.73 -18.43 21.35
C THR A 366 21.12 -18.44 22.77
N THR A 367 20.49 -19.57 23.18
CA THR A 367 20.03 -19.79 24.57
C THR A 367 20.90 -20.80 25.30
#